data_018d2985a802070a342e27405e80adfe
#
_entry.id   018d2985a802070a342e27405e80adfe
#
_cell.length_a   1.000
_cell.length_b   1.000
_cell.length_c   1.000
_cell.angle_alpha   90.00
_cell.angle_beta   90.00
_cell.angle_gamma   90.00
#
_symmetry.space_group_name_H-M   'P 1'
#
loop_
_entity.id
_entity.type
_entity.pdbx_description
1 polymer ?
#
loop_
_entity_poly.entity_id
_entity_poly.type
_entity_poly.pdbx_seq_one_letter_code
_entity_poly.pdbx_strand_id
1 'polypeptide(L)'
;MYNNFTQTSDFMNFSHYNKFWQSSAILTIVILAVAISNLPCASAQQVGSITMKRNIEKFKEYRTTDRERALDYAKLILNDLDSTTMTLDAAMVYDFMAEYCEKELFRYSEALGYRRRSMAIFERLNDRPCVARTNALLGKLYLRNGDYHNAFSHSTKALSEARELGDSTSVREAYLAIEQI
;
A
#
# COMPACT_ATOMS: atom_id res chain seq x y z
N MET A 1 86.54 27.34 -28.82
CA MET A 1 85.55 27.53 -29.93
C MET A 1 84.42 26.56 -29.77
N TYR A 2 83.23 27.09 -29.72
CA TYR A 2 81.90 26.52 -29.79
C TYR A 2 81.44 25.41 -28.83
N ASN A 3 80.63 25.85 -27.93
CA ASN A 3 79.69 25.14 -27.13
C ASN A 3 78.67 24.33 -28.00
N ASN A 4 78.34 23.15 -27.55
CA ASN A 4 77.00 22.53 -27.86
C ASN A 4 76.43 22.05 -26.51
N PHE A 5 75.47 22.82 -26.03
CA PHE A 5 74.56 22.43 -24.98
C PHE A 5 73.47 21.56 -25.64
N THR A 6 73.40 20.31 -25.29
CA THR A 6 72.29 19.46 -25.60
C THR A 6 71.24 19.54 -24.51
N GLN A 7 70.15 20.27 -24.75
CA GLN A 7 68.90 20.16 -24.01
C GLN A 7 68.21 18.86 -24.39
N THR A 8 68.20 17.89 -23.54
CA THR A 8 67.30 16.75 -23.63
C THR A 8 66.98 16.28 -22.21
N SER A 9 65.98 16.86 -21.61
CA SER A 9 65.27 16.21 -20.52
C SER A 9 64.19 17.14 -19.96
N ASP A 10 63.04 17.18 -20.57
CA ASP A 10 61.82 17.66 -19.87
C ASP A 10 60.50 17.33 -20.59
N PHE A 11 60.56 16.49 -21.62
CA PHE A 11 59.31 16.15 -22.33
C PHE A 11 58.60 14.89 -21.86
N MET A 12 59.09 14.15 -20.86
CA MET A 12 58.51 12.86 -20.46
C MET A 12 57.55 12.92 -19.26
N ASN A 13 57.37 14.05 -18.63
CA ASN A 13 56.55 14.12 -17.41
C ASN A 13 55.11 14.68 -17.63
N PHE A 14 54.84 15.33 -18.76
CA PHE A 14 53.53 15.93 -19.01
C PHE A 14 52.47 14.90 -19.46
N SER A 15 52.85 13.79 -20.10
CA SER A 15 51.93 12.77 -20.58
C SER A 15 51.30 11.92 -19.46
N HIS A 16 52.07 11.63 -18.39
CA HIS A 16 51.57 10.88 -17.24
C HIS A 16 50.67 11.73 -16.33
N TYR A 17 50.98 13.03 -16.17
CA TYR A 17 50.12 13.93 -15.40
C TYR A 17 48.77 14.15 -16.07
N ASN A 18 48.74 14.27 -17.39
CA ASN A 18 47.50 14.48 -18.12
C ASN A 18 46.55 13.24 -18.09
N LYS A 19 47.11 12.01 -18.09
CA LYS A 19 46.30 10.77 -17.93
C LYS A 19 45.70 10.63 -16.53
N PHE A 20 46.44 11.06 -15.49
CA PHE A 20 45.96 10.97 -14.11
C PHE A 20 44.84 11.98 -13.85
N TRP A 21 44.96 13.21 -14.37
CA TRP A 21 43.89 14.21 -14.24
C TRP A 21 42.66 13.89 -15.11
N GLN A 22 42.83 13.30 -16.26
CA GLN A 22 41.70 12.83 -17.09
C GLN A 22 40.94 11.68 -16.43
N SER A 23 41.61 10.73 -15.79
CA SER A 23 40.92 9.63 -15.08
C SER A 23 40.22 10.13 -13.82
N SER A 24 40.78 11.09 -13.08
CA SER A 24 40.14 11.67 -11.91
C SER A 24 38.92 12.54 -12.28
N ALA A 25 39.02 13.31 -13.35
CA ALA A 25 37.91 14.11 -13.87
C ALA A 25 36.75 13.25 -14.39
N ILE A 26 37.07 12.14 -15.07
CA ILE A 26 36.05 11.18 -15.53
C ILE A 26 35.40 10.50 -14.30
N LEU A 27 36.15 10.12 -13.29
CA LEU A 27 35.64 9.53 -12.07
C LEU A 27 34.71 10.49 -11.31
N THR A 28 35.08 11.77 -11.21
CA THR A 28 34.23 12.79 -10.58
C THR A 28 32.98 13.07 -11.39
N ILE A 29 33.04 13.07 -12.72
CA ILE A 29 31.85 13.22 -13.57
C ILE A 29 30.91 12.01 -13.45
N VAL A 30 31.44 10.79 -13.39
CA VAL A 30 30.65 9.57 -13.20
C VAL A 30 29.99 9.56 -11.80
N ILE A 31 30.72 9.93 -10.76
CA ILE A 31 30.14 10.03 -9.40
C ILE A 31 29.08 11.12 -9.35
N LEU A 32 29.28 12.27 -10.00
CA LEU A 32 28.27 13.33 -10.08
C LEU A 32 27.04 12.88 -10.88
N ALA A 33 27.24 12.18 -11.98
CA ALA A 33 26.15 11.64 -12.81
C ALA A 33 25.31 10.58 -12.05
N VAL A 34 25.95 9.70 -11.29
CA VAL A 34 25.30 8.72 -10.41
C VAL A 34 24.56 9.40 -9.26
N ALA A 35 25.15 10.45 -8.68
CA ALA A 35 24.49 11.24 -7.63
C ALA A 35 23.25 11.98 -8.15
N ILE A 36 23.31 12.54 -9.37
CA ILE A 36 22.20 13.26 -9.99
C ILE A 36 21.09 12.29 -10.43
N SER A 37 21.42 11.08 -10.91
CA SER A 37 20.43 10.06 -11.31
C SER A 37 19.68 9.46 -10.13
N ASN A 38 20.21 9.53 -8.92
CA ASN A 38 19.60 9.01 -7.69
C ASN A 38 18.80 10.07 -6.89
N LEU A 39 19.01 11.36 -7.15
CA LEU A 39 18.34 12.44 -6.41
C LEU A 39 16.81 12.57 -6.68
N PRO A 40 16.31 12.45 -7.92
CA PRO A 40 14.86 12.63 -8.15
C PRO A 40 14.01 11.45 -7.64
N CYS A 41 14.56 10.24 -7.56
CA CYS A 41 13.80 9.07 -7.12
C CYS A 41 13.58 9.08 -5.59
N ALA A 42 14.59 9.42 -4.81
CA ALA A 42 14.48 9.47 -3.34
C ALA A 42 13.54 10.59 -2.87
N SER A 43 13.58 11.77 -3.50
CA SER A 43 12.71 12.89 -3.15
C SER A 43 11.24 12.64 -3.55
N ALA A 44 10.98 12.05 -4.71
CA ALA A 44 9.64 11.69 -5.15
C ALA A 44 9.02 10.61 -4.26
N GLN A 45 9.79 9.60 -3.86
CA GLN A 45 9.35 8.54 -2.96
C GLN A 45 9.05 9.06 -1.55
N GLN A 46 9.85 10.02 -1.06
CA GLN A 46 9.63 10.65 0.24
C GLN A 46 8.38 11.57 0.23
N VAL A 47 8.15 12.32 -0.84
CA VAL A 47 6.95 13.15 -1.01
C VAL A 47 5.70 12.27 -1.12
N GLY A 48 5.75 11.18 -1.87
CA GLY A 48 4.65 10.20 -1.97
C GLY A 48 4.27 9.61 -0.61
N SER A 49 5.27 9.22 0.20
CA SER A 49 5.05 8.70 1.55
C SER A 49 4.39 9.72 2.50
N ILE A 50 4.81 10.99 2.45
CA ILE A 50 4.22 12.07 3.27
C ILE A 50 2.78 12.34 2.84
N THR A 51 2.51 12.38 1.53
CA THR A 51 1.17 12.61 0.98
C THR A 51 0.22 11.48 1.37
N MET A 52 0.65 10.23 1.24
CA MET A 52 -0.10 9.04 1.64
C MET A 52 -0.48 9.10 3.12
N LYS A 53 0.48 9.39 3.99
CA LYS A 53 0.24 9.50 5.45
C LYS A 53 -0.79 10.58 5.78
N ARG A 54 -0.69 11.75 5.15
CA ARG A 54 -1.68 12.83 5.31
C ARG A 54 -3.07 12.43 4.82
N ASN A 55 -3.17 11.74 3.69
CA ASN A 55 -4.43 11.27 3.15
C ASN A 55 -5.08 10.24 4.10
N ILE A 56 -4.30 9.35 4.71
CA ILE A 56 -4.78 8.39 5.71
C ILE A 56 -5.31 9.10 6.96
N GLU A 57 -4.62 10.12 7.45
CA GLU A 57 -5.08 10.92 8.60
C GLU A 57 -6.41 11.62 8.29
N LYS A 58 -6.53 12.23 7.11
CA LYS A 58 -7.77 12.88 6.67
C LYS A 58 -8.90 11.88 6.45
N PHE A 59 -8.63 10.73 5.88
CA PHE A 59 -9.61 9.65 5.76
C PHE A 59 -10.15 9.24 7.15
N LYS A 60 -9.28 9.05 8.14
CA LYS A 60 -9.67 8.69 9.52
C LYS A 60 -10.53 9.77 10.17
N GLU A 61 -10.20 11.04 9.93
CA GLU A 61 -10.97 12.18 10.45
C GLU A 61 -12.39 12.22 9.85
N TYR A 62 -12.51 12.08 8.52
CA TYR A 62 -13.80 12.23 7.83
C TYR A 62 -14.66 10.97 7.82
N ARG A 63 -14.10 9.79 8.05
CA ARG A 63 -14.81 8.52 7.96
C ARG A 63 -16.12 8.48 8.77
N THR A 64 -16.17 9.17 9.90
CA THR A 64 -17.34 9.21 10.79
C THR A 64 -18.14 10.50 10.69
N THR A 65 -17.59 11.57 10.12
CA THR A 65 -18.18 12.92 10.11
C THR A 65 -18.68 13.35 8.74
N ASP A 66 -17.94 12.98 7.67
CA ASP A 66 -18.25 13.37 6.30
C ASP A 66 -17.89 12.24 5.33
N ARG A 67 -18.92 11.46 4.97
CA ARG A 67 -18.75 10.25 4.18
C ARG A 67 -18.28 10.52 2.74
N GLU A 68 -18.67 11.65 2.16
CA GLU A 68 -18.25 12.00 0.80
C GLU A 68 -16.77 12.40 0.76
N ARG A 69 -16.32 13.24 1.70
CA ARG A 69 -14.89 13.55 1.84
C ARG A 69 -14.05 12.32 2.15
N ALA A 70 -14.55 11.45 3.02
CA ALA A 70 -13.88 10.19 3.30
C ALA A 70 -13.71 9.35 2.03
N LEU A 71 -14.72 9.31 1.14
CA LEU A 71 -14.67 8.61 -0.14
C LEU A 71 -13.58 9.18 -1.05
N ASP A 72 -13.45 10.50 -1.14
CA ASP A 72 -12.42 11.13 -1.95
C ASP A 72 -11.01 10.77 -1.46
N TYR A 73 -10.77 10.83 -0.13
CA TYR A 73 -9.50 10.40 0.44
C TYR A 73 -9.27 8.89 0.28
N ALA A 74 -10.30 8.06 0.43
CA ALA A 74 -10.20 6.61 0.19
C ALA A 74 -9.76 6.30 -1.24
N LYS A 75 -10.32 6.98 -2.25
CA LYS A 75 -9.92 6.84 -3.66
C LYS A 75 -8.47 7.28 -3.89
N LEU A 76 -8.04 8.40 -3.30
CA LEU A 76 -6.65 8.86 -3.39
C LEU A 76 -5.69 7.83 -2.78
N ILE A 77 -6.03 7.29 -1.60
CA ILE A 77 -5.23 6.25 -0.95
C ILE A 77 -5.16 5.00 -1.83
N LEU A 78 -6.29 4.52 -2.36
CA LEU A 78 -6.32 3.32 -3.20
C LEU A 78 -5.53 3.47 -4.50
N ASN A 79 -5.47 4.68 -5.07
CA ASN A 79 -4.68 4.95 -6.26
C ASN A 79 -3.17 4.86 -6.00
N ASP A 80 -2.74 5.24 -4.80
CA ASP A 80 -1.33 5.24 -4.39
C ASP A 80 -0.92 3.91 -3.68
N LEU A 81 -1.90 3.03 -3.37
CA LEU A 81 -1.66 1.75 -2.69
C LEU A 81 -1.04 0.74 -3.65
N ASP A 82 0.15 0.25 -3.31
CA ASP A 82 0.70 -0.94 -3.94
C ASP A 82 -0.11 -2.19 -3.53
N SER A 83 -0.31 -3.12 -4.46
CA SER A 83 -1.00 -4.39 -4.25
C SER A 83 -0.38 -5.26 -3.13
N THR A 84 0.88 -4.99 -2.78
CA THR A 84 1.61 -5.68 -1.70
C THR A 84 1.45 -5.02 -0.33
N THR A 85 0.83 -3.84 -0.25
CA THR A 85 0.68 -3.09 1.01
C THR A 85 -0.32 -3.78 1.93
N MET A 86 0.18 -4.32 3.04
CA MET A 86 -0.59 -5.09 4.03
C MET A 86 -0.60 -4.36 5.38
N THR A 87 -1.18 -3.17 5.41
CA THR A 87 -1.30 -2.35 6.64
C THR A 87 -2.73 -2.31 7.14
N LEU A 88 -2.90 -2.08 8.44
CA LEU A 88 -4.22 -1.89 9.04
C LEU A 88 -4.99 -0.73 8.38
N ASP A 89 -4.29 0.35 8.04
CA ASP A 89 -4.89 1.50 7.36
C ASP A 89 -5.45 1.13 5.97
N ALA A 90 -4.71 0.31 5.21
CA ALA A 90 -5.19 -0.22 3.93
C ALA A 90 -6.46 -1.10 4.12
N ALA A 91 -6.47 -1.97 5.14
CA ALA A 91 -7.64 -2.78 5.45
C ALA A 91 -8.86 -1.91 5.80
N MET A 92 -8.67 -0.84 6.58
CA MET A 92 -9.74 0.11 6.93
C MET A 92 -10.30 0.84 5.71
N VAL A 93 -9.44 1.21 4.74
CA VAL A 93 -9.88 1.84 3.48
C VAL A 93 -10.67 0.86 2.64
N TYR A 94 -10.20 -0.39 2.50
CA TYR A 94 -10.94 -1.43 1.78
C TYR A 94 -12.29 -1.74 2.44
N ASP A 95 -12.36 -1.79 3.77
CA ASP A 95 -13.61 -1.99 4.51
C ASP A 95 -14.61 -0.86 4.25
N PHE A 96 -14.13 0.39 4.28
CA PHE A 96 -14.97 1.55 3.97
C PHE A 96 -15.49 1.51 2.53
N MET A 97 -14.64 1.19 1.56
CA MET A 97 -15.05 1.06 0.15
C MET A 97 -16.07 -0.06 -0.06
N ALA A 98 -15.88 -1.20 0.62
CA ALA A 98 -16.84 -2.29 0.58
C ALA A 98 -18.21 -1.84 1.11
N GLU A 99 -18.22 -1.17 2.26
CA GLU A 99 -19.45 -0.65 2.86
C GLU A 99 -20.12 0.41 1.96
N TYR A 100 -19.36 1.29 1.34
CA TYR A 100 -19.86 2.30 0.41
C TYR A 100 -20.48 1.65 -0.82
N CYS A 101 -19.81 0.68 -1.45
CA CYS A 101 -20.34 -0.06 -2.59
C CYS A 101 -21.61 -0.85 -2.23
N GLU A 102 -21.66 -1.43 -1.02
CA GLU A 102 -22.83 -2.19 -0.55
C GLU A 102 -24.05 -1.30 -0.31
N LYS A 103 -23.87 -0.20 0.45
CA LYS A 103 -25.00 0.58 0.98
C LYS A 103 -25.45 1.71 0.06
N GLU A 104 -24.51 2.39 -0.60
CA GLU A 104 -24.81 3.57 -1.41
C GLU A 104 -24.98 3.23 -2.90
N LEU A 105 -24.17 2.30 -3.40
CA LEU A 105 -24.17 1.97 -4.83
C LEU A 105 -24.91 0.67 -5.16
N PHE A 106 -25.21 -0.17 -4.17
CA PHE A 106 -25.80 -1.52 -4.33
C PHE A 106 -25.00 -2.44 -5.27
N ARG A 107 -23.68 -2.21 -5.33
CA ARG A 107 -22.73 -2.96 -6.18
C ARG A 107 -22.08 -4.08 -5.38
N TYR A 108 -22.81 -5.14 -5.15
CA TYR A 108 -22.41 -6.24 -4.27
C TYR A 108 -21.12 -6.96 -4.72
N SER A 109 -20.94 -7.13 -6.03
CA SER A 109 -19.72 -7.77 -6.57
C SER A 109 -18.46 -6.95 -6.31
N GLU A 110 -18.53 -5.62 -6.44
CA GLU A 110 -17.42 -4.73 -6.13
C GLU A 110 -17.15 -4.70 -4.61
N ALA A 111 -18.22 -4.64 -3.82
CA ALA A 111 -18.13 -4.72 -2.37
C ALA A 111 -17.45 -6.01 -1.90
N LEU A 112 -17.77 -7.16 -2.50
CA LEU A 112 -17.11 -8.44 -2.25
C LEU A 112 -15.60 -8.36 -2.57
N GLY A 113 -15.22 -7.72 -3.68
CA GLY A 113 -13.82 -7.51 -4.04
C GLY A 113 -13.02 -6.74 -2.97
N TYR A 114 -13.56 -5.63 -2.51
CA TYR A 114 -12.94 -4.85 -1.43
C TYR A 114 -12.92 -5.59 -0.09
N ARG A 115 -14.02 -6.27 0.27
CA ARG A 115 -14.11 -7.02 1.53
C ARG A 115 -13.12 -8.17 1.60
N ARG A 116 -12.89 -8.88 0.49
CA ARG A 116 -11.87 -9.93 0.43
C ARG A 116 -10.45 -9.38 0.60
N ARG A 117 -10.16 -8.19 0.08
CA ARG A 117 -8.85 -7.55 0.27
C ARG A 117 -8.62 -7.15 1.73
N SER A 118 -9.61 -6.57 2.40
CA SER A 118 -9.49 -6.27 3.83
C SER A 118 -9.30 -7.53 4.65
N MET A 119 -10.04 -8.59 4.33
CA MET A 119 -9.93 -9.91 4.97
C MET A 119 -8.51 -10.47 4.89
N ALA A 120 -7.92 -10.49 3.68
CA ALA A 120 -6.56 -10.99 3.49
C ALA A 120 -5.52 -10.24 4.34
N ILE A 121 -5.73 -8.92 4.54
CA ILE A 121 -4.86 -8.13 5.41
C ILE A 121 -5.07 -8.50 6.88
N PHE A 122 -6.30 -8.60 7.37
CA PHE A 122 -6.59 -8.98 8.76
C PHE A 122 -6.08 -10.38 9.09
N GLU A 123 -6.22 -11.34 8.18
CA GLU A 123 -5.64 -12.69 8.33
C GLU A 123 -4.11 -12.64 8.46
N ARG A 124 -3.44 -11.85 7.62
CA ARG A 124 -1.98 -11.71 7.67
C ARG A 124 -1.48 -10.99 8.93
N LEU A 125 -2.27 -10.05 9.46
CA LEU A 125 -1.99 -9.35 10.71
C LEU A 125 -2.37 -10.19 11.96
N ASN A 126 -2.98 -11.36 11.79
CA ASN A 126 -3.54 -12.20 12.86
C ASN A 126 -4.55 -11.44 13.75
N ASP A 127 -5.30 -10.49 13.16
CA ASP A 127 -6.34 -9.74 13.85
C ASP A 127 -7.65 -10.56 13.87
N ARG A 128 -7.70 -11.55 14.77
CA ARG A 128 -8.84 -12.48 14.91
C ARG A 128 -10.19 -11.78 15.06
N PRO A 129 -10.35 -10.72 15.86
CA PRO A 129 -11.62 -9.99 15.96
C PRO A 129 -12.06 -9.39 14.61
N CYS A 130 -11.14 -8.77 13.86
CA CYS A 130 -11.44 -8.23 12.55
C CYS A 130 -11.74 -9.34 11.52
N VAL A 131 -11.07 -10.48 11.61
CA VAL A 131 -11.34 -11.66 10.77
C VAL A 131 -12.75 -12.19 11.02
N ALA A 132 -13.15 -12.39 12.27
CA ALA A 132 -14.51 -12.87 12.64
C ALA A 132 -15.60 -11.92 12.11
N ARG A 133 -15.43 -10.62 12.38
CA ARG A 133 -16.35 -9.58 11.89
C ARG A 133 -16.43 -9.55 10.37
N THR A 134 -15.29 -9.63 9.68
CA THR A 134 -15.26 -9.60 8.21
C THR A 134 -15.89 -10.84 7.60
N ASN A 135 -15.74 -12.01 8.21
CA ASN A 135 -16.47 -13.22 7.82
C ASN A 135 -17.98 -13.03 7.94
N ALA A 136 -18.50 -12.45 9.03
CA ALA A 136 -19.94 -12.16 9.16
C ALA A 136 -20.45 -11.22 8.06
N LEU A 137 -19.67 -10.16 7.77
CA LEU A 137 -20.02 -9.21 6.70
C LEU A 137 -19.94 -9.83 5.31
N LEU A 138 -18.96 -10.72 5.06
CA LEU A 138 -18.89 -11.49 3.81
C LEU A 138 -20.10 -12.42 3.66
N GLY A 139 -20.49 -13.15 4.71
CA GLY A 139 -21.67 -13.99 4.70
C GLY A 139 -22.93 -13.22 4.27
N LYS A 140 -23.18 -12.08 4.90
CA LYS A 140 -24.27 -11.19 4.55
C LYS A 140 -24.20 -10.66 3.11
N LEU A 141 -23.00 -10.30 2.66
CA LEU A 141 -22.80 -9.74 1.33
C LEU A 141 -22.97 -10.80 0.23
N TYR A 142 -22.50 -12.04 0.47
CA TYR A 142 -22.75 -13.18 -0.42
C TYR A 142 -24.23 -13.51 -0.51
N LEU A 143 -24.97 -13.47 0.61
CA LEU A 143 -26.40 -13.65 0.64
C LEU A 143 -27.11 -12.63 -0.27
N ARG A 144 -26.76 -11.35 -0.18
CA ARG A 144 -27.30 -10.29 -1.04
C ARG A 144 -26.92 -10.45 -2.51
N ASN A 145 -25.78 -11.07 -2.77
CA ASN A 145 -25.33 -11.39 -4.12
C ASN A 145 -25.95 -12.69 -4.68
N GLY A 146 -26.75 -13.39 -3.89
CA GLY A 146 -27.39 -14.65 -4.27
C GLY A 146 -26.49 -15.89 -4.20
N ASP A 147 -25.31 -15.78 -3.64
CA ASP A 147 -24.37 -16.89 -3.45
C ASP A 147 -24.56 -17.52 -2.06
N TYR A 148 -25.61 -18.34 -1.93
CA TYR A 148 -25.99 -18.96 -0.67
C TYR A 148 -24.92 -19.91 -0.11
N HIS A 149 -24.17 -20.59 -0.98
CA HIS A 149 -23.12 -21.50 -0.55
C HIS A 149 -22.00 -20.77 0.21
N ASN A 150 -21.46 -19.72 -0.40
CA ASN A 150 -20.43 -18.90 0.24
C ASN A 150 -20.99 -18.09 1.42
N ALA A 151 -22.25 -17.65 1.35
CA ALA A 151 -22.92 -17.01 2.47
C ALA A 151 -22.94 -17.92 3.70
N PHE A 152 -23.38 -19.17 3.56
CA PHE A 152 -23.41 -20.14 4.66
C PHE A 152 -21.99 -20.44 5.20
N SER A 153 -21.04 -20.68 4.31
CA SER A 153 -19.63 -20.97 4.69
C SER A 153 -19.03 -19.84 5.53
N HIS A 154 -19.14 -18.60 5.07
CA HIS A 154 -18.57 -17.45 5.79
C HIS A 154 -19.32 -17.15 7.10
N SER A 155 -20.66 -17.29 7.11
CA SER A 155 -21.46 -17.06 8.32
C SER A 155 -21.17 -18.10 9.40
N THR A 156 -21.02 -19.38 9.05
CA THR A 156 -20.68 -20.44 10.02
C THR A 156 -19.26 -20.27 10.57
N LYS A 157 -18.29 -19.87 9.73
CA LYS A 157 -16.94 -19.54 10.16
C LYS A 157 -16.94 -18.36 11.13
N ALA A 158 -17.66 -17.28 10.79
CA ALA A 158 -17.82 -16.13 11.66
C ALA A 158 -18.42 -16.49 13.01
N LEU A 159 -19.46 -17.34 13.03
CA LEU A 159 -20.11 -17.78 14.23
C LEU A 159 -19.17 -18.54 15.16
N SER A 160 -18.34 -19.46 14.62
CA SER A 160 -17.35 -20.20 15.39
C SER A 160 -16.31 -19.26 16.02
N GLU A 161 -15.71 -18.40 15.19
CA GLU A 161 -14.68 -17.46 15.62
C GLU A 161 -15.21 -16.43 16.65
N ALA A 162 -16.39 -15.86 16.39
CA ALA A 162 -17.01 -14.88 17.29
C ALA A 162 -17.37 -15.48 18.66
N ARG A 163 -17.80 -16.73 18.71
CA ARG A 163 -18.06 -17.45 19.97
C ARG A 163 -16.78 -17.64 20.79
N GLU A 164 -15.68 -18.04 20.14
CA GLU A 164 -14.40 -18.18 20.82
C GLU A 164 -13.88 -16.87 21.40
N LEU A 165 -14.17 -15.73 20.71
CA LEU A 165 -13.76 -14.40 21.11
C LEU A 165 -14.73 -13.73 22.09
N GLY A 166 -15.93 -14.32 22.32
CA GLY A 166 -16.98 -13.71 23.14
C GLY A 166 -17.63 -12.47 22.48
N ASP A 167 -17.51 -12.29 21.15
CA ASP A 167 -18.08 -11.17 20.41
C ASP A 167 -19.56 -11.44 20.07
N SER A 168 -20.43 -11.01 20.98
CA SER A 168 -21.88 -11.15 20.84
C SER A 168 -22.47 -10.44 19.61
N THR A 169 -21.82 -9.38 19.12
CA THR A 169 -22.28 -8.64 17.95
C THR A 169 -22.08 -9.45 16.67
N SER A 170 -20.86 -9.95 16.47
CA SER A 170 -20.57 -10.82 15.32
C SER A 170 -21.32 -12.15 15.38
N VAL A 171 -21.54 -12.71 16.59
CA VAL A 171 -22.41 -13.89 16.78
C VAL A 171 -23.82 -13.62 16.27
N ARG A 172 -24.44 -12.51 16.66
CA ARG A 172 -25.79 -12.14 16.23
C ARG A 172 -25.86 -11.93 14.72
N GLU A 173 -24.89 -11.22 14.12
CA GLU A 173 -24.87 -10.97 12.67
C GLU A 173 -24.71 -12.27 11.88
N ALA A 174 -23.88 -13.19 12.35
CA ALA A 174 -23.70 -14.49 11.72
C ALA A 174 -24.99 -15.34 11.77
N TYR A 175 -25.68 -15.35 12.90
CA TYR A 175 -26.98 -16.04 13.02
C TYR A 175 -28.03 -15.46 12.09
N LEU A 176 -28.16 -14.12 12.02
CA LEU A 176 -29.11 -13.46 11.12
C LEU A 176 -28.84 -13.79 9.66
N ALA A 177 -27.56 -13.91 9.28
CA ALA A 177 -27.19 -14.30 7.92
C ALA A 177 -27.52 -15.77 7.64
N ILE A 178 -27.30 -16.68 8.59
CA ILE A 178 -27.63 -18.11 8.46
C ILE A 178 -29.16 -18.33 8.37
N GLU A 179 -29.92 -17.58 9.16
CA GLU A 179 -31.39 -17.70 9.17
C GLU A 179 -32.05 -17.30 7.83
N GLN A 180 -31.39 -16.43 7.06
CA GLN A 180 -31.87 -15.93 5.79
C GLN A 180 -31.46 -16.80 4.58
N ILE A 181 -30.64 -17.84 4.78
CA ILE A 181 -30.20 -18.78 3.75
C ILE A 181 -31.19 -19.94 3.61
#